data_2829be18ec47f41c5ca2497452a7b0f5
#
_entry.id   2829be18ec47f41c5ca2497452a7b0f5
#
_cell.length_a   1.000
_cell.length_b   1.000
_cell.length_c   1.000
_cell.angle_alpha   90.00
_cell.angle_beta   90.00
_cell.angle_gamma   90.00
#
_symmetry.space_group_name_H-M   'P 1'
#
loop_
_entity.id
_entity.type
_entity.pdbx_description
1 polymer ?
#
loop_
_entity_poly.entity_id
_entity_poly.type
_entity_poly.pdbx_seq_one_letter_code
_entity_poly.pdbx_strand_id
1 'polypeptide(L)'
;MTMISQIVQKDLKPLTVAIDHGQYTTEILAKIGQAGGFRHHIPSLNNGELNLFGTIQDIATVSEECMSTGFMMWAQTVCAWYIENSENEWLKSEIMPKMVDGEYFGATALSNPMKYFAGIEDLKLAAEETEDGYIINGTLPWVSNLTEGSGNHFFGAIFSVHDHDKNYEKDVMALIPCDLAGLTMKQMVEFIGMEGTGTYSLLFDNVFLPKKYLLADPLEPYLNKIKAGFILLQTGMAAGVIKGAINEMEKSNLTLSEINEYLDDSPAELSEDLEDAIELIQTLCEDPFVAGQDYIKTVLEARLLGAEMCKRAADSVMQHTGAKGYLVDAAAQRKMREAYFVIIVTPSIKHLRKEISRLEAA
;
A
#
# COMPACT_ATOMS: atom_id res chain seq x y z
N MET A 1 -23.52 -5.89 7.08
CA MET A 1 -22.81 -5.10 6.05
C MET A 1 -22.18 -3.91 6.78
N THR A 2 -20.84 -3.79 6.73
CA THR A 2 -20.12 -2.69 7.37
C THR A 2 -20.38 -1.37 6.64
N MET A 3 -20.04 -0.22 7.28
CA MET A 3 -20.12 1.09 6.59
C MET A 3 -19.22 1.13 5.35
N ILE A 4 -18.00 0.54 5.42
CA ILE A 4 -17.09 0.46 4.28
C ILE A 4 -17.72 -0.35 3.15
N SER A 5 -18.33 -1.52 3.42
CA SER A 5 -19.03 -2.31 2.39
C SER A 5 -20.17 -1.52 1.72
N GLN A 6 -20.87 -0.65 2.46
CA GLN A 6 -21.92 0.20 1.89
C GLN A 6 -21.34 1.26 0.94
N ILE A 7 -20.24 1.91 1.32
CA ILE A 7 -19.51 2.87 0.46
C ILE A 7 -19.03 2.16 -0.81
N VAL A 8 -18.46 0.95 -0.68
CA VAL A 8 -18.00 0.17 -1.83
C VAL A 8 -19.14 -0.11 -2.81
N GLN A 9 -20.28 -0.62 -2.33
CA GLN A 9 -21.39 -0.99 -3.23
C GLN A 9 -22.08 0.24 -3.83
N LYS A 10 -22.24 1.32 -3.07
CA LYS A 10 -23.02 2.48 -3.49
C LYS A 10 -22.18 3.51 -4.26
N ASP A 11 -20.97 3.78 -3.80
CA ASP A 11 -20.17 4.91 -4.27
C ASP A 11 -18.99 4.47 -5.14
N LEU A 12 -18.26 3.38 -4.78
CA LEU A 12 -17.09 2.92 -5.52
C LEU A 12 -17.47 2.10 -6.76
N LYS A 13 -18.34 1.11 -6.62
CA LYS A 13 -18.67 0.17 -7.70
C LYS A 13 -19.13 0.85 -9.00
N PRO A 14 -19.93 1.93 -8.98
CA PRO A 14 -20.30 2.65 -10.21
C PRO A 14 -19.10 3.35 -10.90
N LEU A 15 -18.02 3.61 -10.17
CA LEU A 15 -16.85 4.32 -10.68
C LEU A 15 -15.71 3.38 -11.12
N THR A 16 -15.81 2.07 -10.84
CA THR A 16 -14.71 1.12 -11.00
C THR A 16 -14.11 1.13 -12.41
N VAL A 17 -14.95 1.13 -13.45
CA VAL A 17 -14.50 1.18 -14.85
C VAL A 17 -13.80 2.50 -15.16
N ALA A 18 -14.35 3.63 -14.72
CA ALA A 18 -13.75 4.93 -14.93
C ALA A 18 -12.38 5.06 -14.20
N ILE A 19 -12.27 4.49 -12.99
CA ILE A 19 -11.02 4.44 -12.24
C ILE A 19 -10.00 3.54 -12.95
N ASP A 20 -10.42 2.39 -13.47
CA ASP A 20 -9.55 1.50 -14.27
C ASP A 20 -9.00 2.20 -15.52
N HIS A 21 -9.77 3.11 -16.11
CA HIS A 21 -9.39 3.96 -17.24
C HIS A 21 -8.69 5.28 -16.86
N GLY A 22 -8.24 5.43 -15.61
CA GLY A 22 -7.39 6.54 -15.18
C GLY A 22 -8.09 7.68 -14.45
N GLN A 23 -9.38 7.57 -14.13
CA GLN A 23 -10.02 8.56 -13.27
C GLN A 23 -9.46 8.45 -11.84
N TYR A 24 -8.61 9.38 -11.46
CA TYR A 24 -8.20 9.53 -10.06
C TYR A 24 -9.25 10.33 -9.28
N THR A 25 -9.61 9.84 -8.10
CA THR A 25 -10.55 10.53 -7.21
C THR A 25 -10.22 10.23 -5.75
N THR A 26 -10.23 11.27 -4.92
CA THR A 26 -10.08 11.18 -3.47
C THR A 26 -11.42 11.08 -2.74
N GLU A 27 -12.55 11.24 -3.43
CA GLU A 27 -13.89 11.25 -2.81
C GLU A 27 -14.21 9.96 -2.06
N ILE A 28 -13.79 8.81 -2.60
CA ILE A 28 -14.01 7.51 -1.95
C ILE A 28 -13.20 7.42 -0.67
N LEU A 29 -11.91 7.84 -0.70
CA LEU A 29 -11.06 7.86 0.49
C LEU A 29 -11.61 8.82 1.55
N ALA A 30 -12.11 10.00 1.16
CA ALA A 30 -12.75 10.94 2.07
C ALA A 30 -13.98 10.32 2.76
N LYS A 31 -14.85 9.62 2.01
CA LYS A 31 -16.00 8.91 2.59
C LYS A 31 -15.58 7.78 3.54
N ILE A 32 -14.53 7.02 3.18
CA ILE A 32 -13.96 5.97 4.04
C ILE A 32 -13.42 6.58 5.34
N GLY A 33 -12.70 7.70 5.27
CA GLY A 33 -12.20 8.41 6.45
C GLY A 33 -13.33 8.89 7.36
N GLN A 34 -14.35 9.55 6.79
CA GLN A 34 -15.56 9.99 7.51
C GLN A 34 -16.32 8.83 8.18
N ALA A 35 -16.24 7.63 7.59
CA ALA A 35 -16.80 6.39 8.14
C ALA A 35 -15.89 5.72 9.20
N GLY A 36 -14.72 6.28 9.50
CA GLY A 36 -13.77 5.77 10.49
C GLY A 36 -12.83 4.66 9.98
N GLY A 37 -12.80 4.39 8.67
CA GLY A 37 -12.02 3.30 8.07
C GLY A 37 -10.49 3.46 8.18
N PHE A 38 -9.98 4.62 8.58
CA PHE A 38 -8.55 4.85 8.83
C PHE A 38 -8.17 4.93 10.31
N ARG A 39 -9.06 4.54 11.24
CA ARG A 39 -8.81 4.68 12.68
C ARG A 39 -8.42 3.40 13.39
N HIS A 40 -8.80 2.23 12.87
CA HIS A 40 -8.63 0.93 13.55
C HIS A 40 -7.17 0.62 13.96
N HIS A 41 -6.20 1.02 13.13
CA HIS A 41 -4.77 0.79 13.36
C HIS A 41 -4.03 1.97 14.02
N ILE A 42 -4.77 2.94 14.55
CA ILE A 42 -4.24 4.15 15.20
C ILE A 42 -4.70 4.18 16.67
N PRO A 43 -3.96 3.53 17.59
CA PRO A 43 -4.32 3.47 19.00
C PRO A 43 -4.58 4.83 19.63
N SER A 44 -3.82 5.86 19.27
CA SER A 44 -3.99 7.23 19.81
C SER A 44 -5.39 7.82 19.51
N LEU A 45 -6.06 7.33 18.46
CA LEU A 45 -7.42 7.77 18.05
C LEU A 45 -8.47 6.65 18.15
N ASN A 46 -8.11 5.49 18.72
CA ASN A 46 -8.97 4.31 18.87
C ASN A 46 -8.97 3.81 20.33
N ASN A 47 -9.09 4.71 21.29
CA ASN A 47 -9.15 4.39 22.73
C ASN A 47 -7.97 3.54 23.25
N GLY A 48 -6.81 3.63 22.61
CA GLY A 48 -5.62 2.83 22.94
C GLY A 48 -5.61 1.43 22.32
N GLU A 49 -6.62 1.05 21.53
CA GLU A 49 -6.73 -0.27 20.90
C GLU A 49 -6.08 -0.26 19.52
N LEU A 50 -5.17 -1.20 19.28
CA LEU A 50 -4.60 -1.48 17.96
C LEU A 50 -5.38 -2.63 17.31
N ASN A 51 -6.14 -2.33 16.27
CA ASN A 51 -6.82 -3.33 15.46
C ASN A 51 -6.29 -3.30 14.02
N LEU A 52 -5.06 -3.79 13.82
CA LEU A 52 -4.42 -3.83 12.50
C LEU A 52 -5.19 -4.76 11.54
N PHE A 53 -5.69 -5.90 12.04
CA PHE A 53 -6.46 -6.84 11.23
C PHE A 53 -7.76 -6.24 10.69
N GLY A 54 -8.49 -5.47 11.50
CA GLY A 54 -9.68 -4.76 11.04
C GLY A 54 -9.39 -3.82 9.88
N THR A 55 -8.26 -3.11 9.90
CA THR A 55 -7.82 -2.28 8.78
C THR A 55 -7.50 -3.11 7.53
N ILE A 56 -6.85 -4.27 7.69
CA ILE A 56 -6.56 -5.20 6.57
C ILE A 56 -7.87 -5.70 5.94
N GLN A 57 -8.88 -6.01 6.74
CA GLN A 57 -10.20 -6.42 6.24
C GLN A 57 -10.91 -5.30 5.47
N ASP A 58 -10.78 -4.05 5.90
CA ASP A 58 -11.34 -2.90 5.19
C ASP A 58 -10.62 -2.67 3.85
N ILE A 59 -9.27 -2.77 3.83
CA ILE A 59 -8.49 -2.72 2.58
C ILE A 59 -8.92 -3.86 1.64
N ALA A 60 -9.11 -5.06 2.15
CA ALA A 60 -9.59 -6.20 1.36
C ALA A 60 -10.98 -5.95 0.77
N THR A 61 -11.91 -5.40 1.57
CA THR A 61 -13.26 -5.06 1.12
C THR A 61 -13.26 -4.06 -0.05
N VAL A 62 -12.38 -3.06 0.00
CA VAL A 62 -12.24 -2.08 -1.09
C VAL A 62 -11.54 -2.70 -2.30
N SER A 63 -10.48 -3.48 -2.10
CA SER A 63 -9.70 -4.12 -3.16
C SER A 63 -10.48 -5.22 -3.89
N GLU A 64 -11.45 -5.86 -3.24
CA GLU A 64 -12.37 -6.82 -3.83
C GLU A 64 -13.14 -6.21 -5.01
N GLU A 65 -13.57 -4.97 -4.88
CA GLU A 65 -14.25 -4.24 -5.96
C GLU A 65 -13.24 -3.57 -6.92
N CYS A 66 -12.29 -2.79 -6.37
CA CYS A 66 -11.34 -1.98 -7.13
C CYS A 66 -9.99 -1.91 -6.44
N MET A 67 -8.99 -2.56 -7.01
CA MET A 67 -7.64 -2.59 -6.45
C MET A 67 -6.94 -1.22 -6.53
N SER A 68 -7.22 -0.39 -7.53
CA SER A 68 -6.68 0.98 -7.61
C SER A 68 -7.07 1.77 -6.36
N THR A 69 -8.36 1.73 -5.97
CA THR A 69 -8.83 2.38 -4.74
C THR A 69 -8.30 1.69 -3.49
N GLY A 70 -8.22 0.35 -3.49
CA GLY A 70 -7.62 -0.42 -2.38
C GLY A 70 -6.16 -0.09 -2.16
N PHE A 71 -5.39 0.14 -3.22
CA PHE A 71 -4.00 0.58 -3.15
C PHE A 71 -3.86 2.00 -2.60
N MET A 72 -4.72 2.93 -3.03
CA MET A 72 -4.76 4.28 -2.46
C MET A 72 -5.16 4.23 -0.97
N MET A 73 -6.13 3.40 -0.59
CA MET A 73 -6.50 3.16 0.80
C MET A 73 -5.33 2.61 1.61
N TRP A 74 -4.60 1.62 1.09
CA TRP A 74 -3.39 1.12 1.72
C TRP A 74 -2.33 2.22 1.88
N ALA A 75 -2.08 3.04 0.85
CA ALA A 75 -1.12 4.15 0.90
C ALA A 75 -1.49 5.17 2.00
N GLN A 76 -2.78 5.53 2.10
CA GLN A 76 -3.32 6.36 3.17
C GLN A 76 -3.06 5.75 4.54
N THR A 77 -3.38 4.47 4.69
CA THR A 77 -3.25 3.72 5.94
C THR A 77 -1.81 3.64 6.43
N VAL A 78 -0.86 3.33 5.54
CA VAL A 78 0.55 3.26 5.93
C VAL A 78 1.14 4.63 6.23
N CYS A 79 0.66 5.69 5.58
CA CYS A 79 1.06 7.05 5.91
C CYS A 79 0.63 7.44 7.33
N ALA A 80 -0.60 7.09 7.73
CA ALA A 80 -1.09 7.25 9.10
C ALA A 80 -0.29 6.37 10.08
N TRP A 81 0.06 5.14 9.71
CA TRP A 81 0.91 4.24 10.49
C TRP A 81 2.30 4.83 10.77
N TYR A 82 2.87 5.56 9.81
CA TYR A 82 4.13 6.27 10.03
C TYR A 82 3.98 7.33 11.11
N ILE A 83 2.95 8.15 11.05
CA ILE A 83 2.74 9.23 12.03
C ILE A 83 2.48 8.66 13.43
N GLU A 84 1.65 7.62 13.55
CA GLU A 84 1.34 6.98 14.83
C GLU A 84 2.58 6.47 15.55
N ASN A 85 3.50 5.87 14.80
CA ASN A 85 4.72 5.29 15.36
C ASN A 85 5.87 6.27 15.53
N SER A 86 5.74 7.51 15.05
CA SER A 86 6.71 8.59 15.22
C SER A 86 6.66 9.17 16.65
N GLU A 87 7.73 9.78 17.10
CA GLU A 87 7.79 10.58 18.32
C GLU A 87 7.40 12.05 18.09
N ASN A 88 7.06 12.42 16.85
CA ASN A 88 6.72 13.79 16.48
C ASN A 88 5.29 14.14 16.86
N GLU A 89 5.11 14.77 18.02
CA GLU A 89 3.82 15.16 18.55
C GLU A 89 3.09 16.22 17.67
N TRP A 90 3.85 17.03 16.90
CA TRP A 90 3.23 17.98 15.97
C TRP A 90 2.52 17.27 14.82
N LEU A 91 3.11 16.23 14.25
CA LEU A 91 2.47 15.41 13.21
C LEU A 91 1.23 14.69 13.75
N LYS A 92 1.30 14.18 14.99
CA LYS A 92 0.17 13.51 15.64
C LYS A 92 -0.99 14.46 15.95
N SER A 93 -0.71 15.72 16.34
CA SER A 93 -1.75 16.68 16.68
C SER A 93 -2.33 17.41 15.48
N GLU A 94 -1.51 17.78 14.50
CA GLU A 94 -1.90 18.67 13.41
C GLU A 94 -2.26 17.95 12.10
N ILE A 95 -1.62 16.81 11.81
CA ILE A 95 -1.77 16.10 10.54
C ILE A 95 -2.63 14.84 10.68
N MET A 96 -2.37 14.03 11.71
CA MET A 96 -3.05 12.73 11.89
C MET A 96 -4.58 12.84 11.93
N PRO A 97 -5.22 13.74 12.68
CA PRO A 97 -6.70 13.81 12.74
C PRO A 97 -7.31 14.04 11.36
N LYS A 98 -6.74 14.94 10.59
CA LYS A 98 -7.22 15.26 9.23
C LYS A 98 -6.96 14.11 8.24
N MET A 99 -5.88 13.38 8.45
CA MET A 99 -5.54 12.22 7.61
C MET A 99 -6.52 11.06 7.85
N VAL A 100 -6.84 10.74 9.10
CA VAL A 100 -7.79 9.65 9.41
C VAL A 100 -9.25 10.03 9.10
N ASP A 101 -9.57 11.30 9.05
CA ASP A 101 -10.89 11.79 8.65
C ASP A 101 -11.07 11.94 7.13
N GLY A 102 -10.01 11.70 6.35
CA GLY A 102 -10.03 11.79 4.90
C GLY A 102 -10.07 13.23 4.36
N GLU A 103 -9.64 14.22 5.16
CA GLU A 103 -9.42 15.61 4.72
C GLU A 103 -8.02 15.77 4.12
N TYR A 104 -7.03 15.03 4.67
CA TYR A 104 -5.66 14.93 4.14
C TYR A 104 -5.43 13.54 3.57
N PHE A 105 -4.62 13.49 2.50
CA PHE A 105 -4.33 12.26 1.76
C PHE A 105 -2.87 11.89 1.91
N GLY A 106 -2.65 10.63 2.26
CA GLY A 106 -1.34 10.07 2.55
C GLY A 106 -0.86 9.11 1.49
N ALA A 107 0.42 9.13 1.24
CA ALA A 107 1.13 8.27 0.29
C ALA A 107 2.42 7.70 0.90
N THR A 108 3.06 6.80 0.17
CA THR A 108 4.34 6.22 0.55
C THR A 108 5.32 6.22 -0.62
N ALA A 109 6.54 6.65 -0.37
CA ALA A 109 7.65 6.64 -1.31
C ALA A 109 8.74 5.61 -0.92
N LEU A 110 8.36 4.53 -0.19
CA LEU A 110 9.30 3.56 0.33
C LEU A 110 9.74 2.48 -0.67
N SER A 111 9.25 2.50 -1.90
CA SER A 111 9.66 1.51 -2.92
C SER A 111 11.18 1.51 -3.14
N ASN A 112 11.81 2.67 -3.28
CA ASN A 112 13.26 2.78 -3.42
C ASN A 112 13.99 2.46 -2.10
N PRO A 113 13.64 3.06 -0.94
CA PRO A 113 14.29 2.73 0.32
C PRO A 113 14.27 1.24 0.67
N MET A 114 13.16 0.55 0.46
CA MET A 114 13.11 -0.90 0.73
C MET A 114 14.09 -1.69 -0.13
N LYS A 115 14.28 -1.31 -1.38
CA LYS A 115 15.25 -1.94 -2.27
C LYS A 115 16.70 -1.57 -1.88
N TYR A 116 16.92 -0.34 -1.41
CA TYR A 116 18.21 0.10 -0.89
C TYR A 116 18.63 -0.75 0.32
N PHE A 117 17.78 -0.90 1.33
CA PHE A 117 18.07 -1.73 2.52
C PHE A 117 18.20 -3.23 2.20
N ALA A 118 17.62 -3.69 1.09
CA ALA A 118 17.81 -5.04 0.58
C ALA A 118 19.07 -5.19 -0.31
N GLY A 119 19.87 -4.13 -0.51
CA GLY A 119 21.05 -4.13 -1.38
C GLY A 119 20.71 -4.40 -2.85
N ILE A 120 19.60 -3.85 -3.34
CA ILE A 120 19.13 -4.02 -4.73
C ILE A 120 19.44 -2.79 -5.58
N GLU A 121 19.30 -1.59 -5.01
CA GLU A 121 19.58 -0.31 -5.68
C GLU A 121 20.01 0.76 -4.67
N ASP A 122 20.64 1.85 -5.14
CA ASP A 122 21.04 2.97 -4.31
C ASP A 122 19.85 3.82 -3.89
N LEU A 123 19.97 4.53 -2.73
CA LEU A 123 18.98 5.49 -2.29
C LEU A 123 18.95 6.69 -3.25
N LYS A 124 17.76 7.13 -3.63
CA LYS A 124 17.57 8.12 -4.71
C LYS A 124 17.42 9.55 -4.24
N LEU A 125 17.15 9.74 -2.95
CA LEU A 125 17.08 11.06 -2.34
C LEU A 125 18.27 11.26 -1.42
N ALA A 126 18.91 12.42 -1.56
CA ALA A 126 19.98 12.89 -0.66
C ALA A 126 19.63 14.29 -0.16
N ALA A 127 20.11 14.64 1.01
CA ALA A 127 19.86 15.94 1.61
C ALA A 127 21.08 16.49 2.34
N GLU A 128 21.11 17.81 2.45
CA GLU A 128 22.00 18.56 3.33
C GLU A 128 21.22 19.05 4.55
N GLU A 129 21.73 18.85 5.75
CA GLU A 129 21.11 19.35 6.97
C GLU A 129 21.41 20.85 7.15
N THR A 130 20.37 21.61 7.50
CA THR A 130 20.44 23.02 7.87
C THR A 130 19.98 23.24 9.31
N GLU A 131 20.11 24.44 9.85
CA GLU A 131 19.64 24.76 11.20
C GLU A 131 18.13 24.43 11.37
N ASP A 132 17.30 24.78 10.38
CA ASP A 132 15.84 24.71 10.48
C ASP A 132 15.22 23.51 9.72
N GLY A 133 15.99 22.75 8.95
CA GLY A 133 15.46 21.69 8.10
C GLY A 133 16.50 20.97 7.27
N TYR A 134 16.05 20.49 6.11
CA TYR A 134 16.86 19.75 5.15
C TYR A 134 16.61 20.29 3.73
N ILE A 135 17.67 20.37 2.93
CA ILE A 135 17.58 20.67 1.50
C ILE A 135 17.73 19.35 0.75
N ILE A 136 16.63 18.90 0.13
CA ILE A 136 16.52 17.57 -0.48
C ILE A 136 16.69 17.70 -1.99
N ASN A 137 17.47 16.77 -2.56
CA ASN A 137 17.67 16.62 -4.01
C ASN A 137 17.49 15.16 -4.42
N GLY A 138 17.07 14.94 -5.67
CA GLY A 138 16.94 13.59 -6.25
C GLY A 138 15.65 13.37 -7.00
N THR A 139 15.36 12.11 -7.34
CA THR A 139 14.16 11.77 -8.14
C THR A 139 13.54 10.46 -7.65
N LEU A 140 12.23 10.46 -7.43
CA LEU A 140 11.44 9.27 -7.15
C LEU A 140 10.56 8.94 -8.35
N PRO A 141 10.69 7.75 -8.95
CA PRO A 141 9.99 7.45 -10.21
C PRO A 141 8.49 7.19 -10.04
N TRP A 142 8.05 6.69 -8.87
CA TRP A 142 6.70 6.20 -8.66
C TRP A 142 6.21 6.53 -7.25
N VAL A 143 5.34 7.52 -7.12
CA VAL A 143 4.60 7.79 -5.88
C VAL A 143 3.13 7.99 -6.23
N SER A 144 2.27 7.18 -5.65
CA SER A 144 0.83 7.16 -5.96
C SER A 144 0.02 7.84 -4.85
N ASN A 145 -1.26 8.08 -5.11
CA ASN A 145 -2.21 8.77 -4.25
C ASN A 145 -1.82 10.24 -4.01
N LEU A 146 -1.39 10.90 -5.08
CA LEU A 146 -0.96 12.31 -5.03
C LEU A 146 -1.80 13.20 -5.96
N THR A 147 -1.78 14.49 -5.66
CA THR A 147 -2.27 15.57 -6.52
C THR A 147 -1.22 16.67 -6.57
N GLU A 148 -0.82 17.09 -7.77
CA GLU A 148 0.21 18.11 -7.97
C GLU A 148 -0.15 19.43 -7.30
N GLY A 149 0.82 19.98 -6.54
CA GLY A 149 0.68 21.27 -5.86
C GLY A 149 -0.36 21.33 -4.76
N SER A 150 -0.86 20.19 -4.31
CA SER A 150 -1.90 20.13 -3.30
C SER A 150 -1.34 20.18 -1.88
N GLY A 151 -1.74 21.18 -1.10
CA GLY A 151 -1.35 21.35 0.31
C GLY A 151 -2.01 20.36 1.27
N ASN A 152 -2.89 19.47 0.79
CA ASN A 152 -3.52 18.42 1.60
C ASN A 152 -3.08 17.00 1.23
N HIS A 153 -2.05 16.86 0.38
CA HIS A 153 -1.42 15.56 0.06
C HIS A 153 -0.01 15.49 0.63
N PHE A 154 0.31 14.35 1.21
CA PHE A 154 1.59 14.09 1.89
C PHE A 154 2.09 12.70 1.52
N PHE A 155 3.41 12.49 1.57
CA PHE A 155 3.98 11.16 1.42
C PHE A 155 5.16 10.94 2.35
N GLY A 156 5.27 9.73 2.90
CA GLY A 156 6.44 9.32 3.68
C GLY A 156 7.60 8.99 2.75
N ALA A 157 8.78 9.60 2.97
CA ALA A 157 9.98 9.34 2.21
C ALA A 157 11.22 9.23 3.10
N ILE A 158 12.23 8.49 2.63
CA ILE A 158 13.54 8.34 3.26
C ILE A 158 14.59 8.95 2.35
N PHE A 159 15.52 9.70 2.94
CA PHE A 159 16.67 10.30 2.27
C PHE A 159 17.94 10.16 3.12
N SER A 160 19.09 10.05 2.45
CA SER A 160 20.39 10.11 3.12
C SER A 160 20.79 11.57 3.37
N VAL A 161 21.37 11.83 4.53
CA VAL A 161 21.89 13.13 4.92
C VAL A 161 23.40 13.04 4.98
N HIS A 162 24.08 13.86 4.17
CA HIS A 162 25.52 13.97 4.15
C HIS A 162 25.96 15.25 4.88
N ASP A 163 26.84 15.12 5.86
CA ASP A 163 27.52 16.25 6.51
C ASP A 163 29.00 16.19 6.12
N HIS A 164 29.37 16.98 5.14
CA HIS A 164 30.75 17.02 4.60
C HIS A 164 31.77 17.47 5.62
N ASP A 165 31.39 18.33 6.58
CA ASP A 165 32.30 18.85 7.60
C ASP A 165 32.58 17.84 8.70
N LYS A 166 31.64 16.94 8.98
CA LYS A 166 31.75 15.93 10.05
C LYS A 166 32.08 14.53 9.53
N ASN A 167 32.16 14.33 8.22
CA ASN A 167 32.29 13.02 7.56
C ASN A 167 31.27 12.00 8.11
N TYR A 168 29.99 12.44 8.18
CA TYR A 168 28.88 11.74 8.77
C TYR A 168 27.78 11.54 7.76
N GLU A 169 27.21 10.34 7.75
CA GLU A 169 26.08 9.97 6.92
C GLU A 169 25.01 9.31 7.79
N LYS A 170 23.77 9.72 7.64
CA LYS A 170 22.62 9.13 8.31
C LYS A 170 21.43 9.07 7.35
N ASP A 171 20.56 8.08 7.55
CA ASP A 171 19.25 8.06 6.89
C ASP A 171 18.20 8.68 7.83
N VAL A 172 17.27 9.41 7.21
CA VAL A 172 16.19 10.14 7.88
C VAL A 172 14.88 9.84 7.17
N MET A 173 13.79 9.73 7.91
CA MET A 173 12.45 9.64 7.35
C MET A 173 11.62 10.87 7.68
N ALA A 174 10.89 11.36 6.67
CA ALA A 174 10.01 12.51 6.82
C ALA A 174 8.67 12.34 6.09
N LEU A 175 7.68 13.10 6.54
CA LEU A 175 6.42 13.32 5.85
C LEU A 175 6.55 14.57 4.96
N ILE A 176 6.44 14.41 3.65
CA ILE A 176 6.71 15.48 2.69
C ILE A 176 5.38 16.00 2.10
N PRO A 177 5.05 17.29 2.26
CA PRO A 177 3.90 17.92 1.58
C PRO A 177 4.14 18.04 0.07
N CYS A 178 3.07 17.94 -0.74
CA CYS A 178 3.18 18.04 -2.20
C CYS A 178 3.27 19.48 -2.75
N ASP A 179 3.11 20.50 -1.91
CA ASP A 179 3.13 21.91 -2.29
C ASP A 179 4.46 22.63 -2.01
N LEU A 180 5.53 21.88 -1.70
CA LEU A 180 6.84 22.47 -1.42
C LEU A 180 7.47 23.08 -2.68
N ALA A 181 8.08 24.27 -2.53
CA ALA A 181 8.85 24.89 -3.58
C ALA A 181 10.05 24.01 -3.97
N GLY A 182 10.31 23.88 -5.27
CA GLY A 182 11.37 23.01 -5.82
C GLY A 182 10.94 21.56 -6.06
N LEU A 183 9.76 21.14 -5.56
CA LEU A 183 9.18 19.84 -5.89
C LEU A 183 8.41 19.93 -7.21
N THR A 184 8.88 19.20 -8.23
CA THR A 184 8.18 19.07 -9.51
C THR A 184 7.58 17.69 -9.62
N MET A 185 6.28 17.63 -9.95
CA MET A 185 5.52 16.39 -10.10
C MET A 185 5.16 16.21 -11.57
N LYS A 186 5.48 15.04 -12.13
CA LYS A 186 5.09 14.67 -13.50
C LYS A 186 4.22 13.43 -13.44
N GLN A 187 2.98 13.57 -13.88
CA GLN A 187 2.06 12.43 -13.95
C GLN A 187 2.66 11.34 -14.85
N MET A 188 2.68 10.13 -14.33
CA MET A 188 3.06 8.95 -15.11
C MET A 188 1.87 8.49 -15.93
N VAL A 189 2.14 8.07 -17.15
CA VAL A 189 1.12 7.74 -18.13
C VAL A 189 1.26 6.30 -18.63
N GLU A 190 0.12 5.67 -18.91
CA GLU A 190 0.00 4.42 -19.65
C GLU A 190 0.58 3.19 -18.94
N PHE A 191 -0.06 2.79 -17.85
CA PHE A 191 0.11 1.46 -17.27
C PHE A 191 -0.89 0.47 -17.89
N ILE A 192 -0.61 -0.82 -17.80
CA ILE A 192 -1.57 -1.86 -18.19
C ILE A 192 -2.75 -2.01 -17.20
N GLY A 193 -2.65 -1.38 -16.05
CA GLY A 193 -3.65 -1.34 -14.98
C GLY A 193 -3.24 -0.38 -13.88
N MET A 194 -4.12 -0.10 -12.94
CA MET A 194 -3.88 0.84 -11.83
C MET A 194 -3.76 2.31 -12.29
N GLU A 195 -4.32 2.66 -13.43
CA GLU A 195 -4.24 4.01 -14.01
C GLU A 195 -4.84 5.10 -13.09
N GLY A 196 -5.95 4.78 -12.40
CA GLY A 196 -6.65 5.72 -11.52
C GLY A 196 -6.00 5.94 -10.16
N THR A 197 -4.70 5.69 -9.99
CA THR A 197 -4.01 5.79 -8.69
C THR A 197 -3.33 7.12 -8.41
N GLY A 198 -3.40 8.10 -9.32
CA GLY A 198 -2.72 9.39 -9.14
C GLY A 198 -1.22 9.22 -8.91
N THR A 199 -0.53 8.55 -9.86
CA THR A 199 0.89 8.22 -9.76
C THR A 199 1.76 9.24 -10.47
N TYR A 200 2.78 9.73 -9.77
CA TYR A 200 3.72 10.75 -10.25
C TYR A 200 5.17 10.28 -10.14
N SER A 201 6.00 10.76 -11.05
CA SER A 201 7.44 10.91 -10.86
C SER A 201 7.70 12.24 -10.17
N LEU A 202 8.54 12.25 -9.15
CA LEU A 202 8.85 13.41 -8.32
C LEU A 202 10.30 13.80 -8.52
N LEU A 203 10.55 15.06 -8.90
CA LEU A 203 11.88 15.66 -8.97
C LEU A 203 12.02 16.67 -7.81
N PHE A 204 13.04 16.47 -7.00
CA PHE A 204 13.46 17.38 -5.94
C PHE A 204 14.66 18.19 -6.43
N ASP A 205 14.47 19.49 -6.56
CA ASP A 205 15.51 20.44 -6.90
C ASP A 205 15.63 21.49 -5.79
N ASN A 206 16.56 21.25 -4.86
CA ASN A 206 16.79 22.06 -3.67
C ASN A 206 15.52 22.28 -2.83
N VAL A 207 14.75 21.22 -2.60
CA VAL A 207 13.49 21.27 -1.82
C VAL A 207 13.81 21.45 -0.35
N PHE A 208 13.44 22.60 0.23
CA PHE A 208 13.57 22.81 1.68
C PHE A 208 12.44 22.14 2.44
N LEU A 209 12.77 21.23 3.36
CA LEU A 209 11.85 20.56 4.27
C LEU A 209 12.11 20.98 5.72
N PRO A 210 11.18 21.67 6.41
CA PRO A 210 11.29 22.02 7.81
C PRO A 210 11.35 20.80 8.74
N LYS A 211 12.14 20.87 9.82
CA LYS A 211 12.28 19.78 10.83
C LYS A 211 10.97 19.30 11.45
N LYS A 212 9.92 20.11 11.48
CA LYS A 212 8.60 19.72 11.99
C LYS A 212 7.95 18.56 11.22
N TYR A 213 8.41 18.28 10.01
CA TYR A 213 7.90 17.16 9.20
C TYR A 213 8.69 15.85 9.38
N LEU A 214 9.69 15.83 10.25
CA LEU A 214 10.45 14.60 10.52
C LEU A 214 9.57 13.54 11.17
N LEU A 215 9.62 12.33 10.63
CA LEU A 215 9.05 11.13 11.23
C LEU A 215 10.07 10.45 12.15
N ALA A 216 11.32 10.38 11.72
CA ALA A 216 12.40 9.80 12.50
C ALA A 216 13.78 10.34 12.09
N ASP A 217 14.61 10.67 13.10
CA ASP A 217 16.02 11.00 13.02
C ASP A 217 16.70 10.59 14.33
N PRO A 218 17.55 9.53 14.38
CA PRO A 218 17.92 8.63 13.28
C PRO A 218 16.80 7.69 12.86
N LEU A 219 16.91 7.13 11.64
CA LEU A 219 15.90 6.26 11.04
C LEU A 219 15.79 4.88 11.71
N GLU A 220 16.94 4.26 12.08
CA GLU A 220 17.03 2.82 12.37
C GLU A 220 16.03 2.28 13.41
N PRO A 221 15.89 2.78 14.63
CA PRO A 221 14.94 2.16 15.56
C PRO A 221 13.50 2.26 15.06
N TYR A 222 13.17 3.35 14.38
CA TYR A 222 11.86 3.63 13.87
C TYR A 222 11.47 2.70 12.69
N LEU A 223 12.40 2.47 11.75
CA LEU A 223 12.14 1.60 10.60
C LEU A 223 11.82 0.16 11.06
N ASN A 224 12.55 -0.34 12.05
CA ASN A 224 12.29 -1.66 12.62
C ASN A 224 10.91 -1.75 13.28
N LYS A 225 10.45 -0.68 13.92
CA LYS A 225 9.14 -0.59 14.56
C LYS A 225 8.00 -0.63 13.53
N ILE A 226 8.11 0.09 12.41
CA ILE A 226 7.01 0.20 11.44
C ILE A 226 6.96 -0.95 10.43
N LYS A 227 8.05 -1.70 10.21
CA LYS A 227 8.26 -2.62 9.09
C LYS A 227 7.21 -3.72 9.00
N ALA A 228 6.92 -4.40 10.11
CA ALA A 228 5.96 -5.51 10.10
C ALA A 228 4.55 -5.02 9.76
N GLY A 229 4.06 -3.97 10.43
CA GLY A 229 2.76 -3.38 10.15
C GLY A 229 2.63 -2.88 8.70
N PHE A 230 3.68 -2.24 8.16
CA PHE A 230 3.73 -1.83 6.75
C PHE A 230 3.50 -3.01 5.80
N ILE A 231 4.14 -4.16 6.05
CA ILE A 231 4.04 -5.36 5.19
C ILE A 231 2.70 -6.06 5.40
N LEU A 232 2.23 -6.20 6.66
CA LEU A 232 0.94 -6.82 6.97
C LEU A 232 -0.22 -6.07 6.32
N LEU A 233 -0.23 -4.74 6.35
CA LEU A 233 -1.26 -3.93 5.70
C LEU A 233 -1.37 -4.19 4.18
N GLN A 234 -0.30 -4.64 3.52
CA GLN A 234 -0.34 -5.02 2.10
C GLN A 234 -1.15 -6.30 1.84
N THR A 235 -1.28 -7.17 2.84
CA THR A 235 -2.00 -8.44 2.65
C THR A 235 -3.47 -8.24 2.36
N GLY A 236 -4.06 -7.13 2.82
CA GLY A 236 -5.45 -6.76 2.50
C GLY A 236 -5.68 -6.55 0.99
N MET A 237 -4.69 -6.00 0.28
CA MET A 237 -4.77 -5.84 -1.17
C MET A 237 -4.85 -7.21 -1.86
N ALA A 238 -3.97 -8.14 -1.47
CA ALA A 238 -3.97 -9.50 -2.02
C ALA A 238 -5.30 -10.22 -1.74
N ALA A 239 -5.74 -10.22 -0.49
CA ALA A 239 -6.98 -10.87 -0.07
C ALA A 239 -8.20 -10.34 -0.85
N GLY A 240 -8.29 -9.02 -1.05
CA GLY A 240 -9.38 -8.42 -1.80
C GLY A 240 -9.36 -8.80 -3.29
N VAL A 241 -8.20 -8.76 -3.94
CA VAL A 241 -8.09 -9.14 -5.36
C VAL A 241 -8.45 -10.62 -5.57
N ILE A 242 -7.96 -11.52 -4.72
CA ILE A 242 -8.28 -12.95 -4.77
C ILE A 242 -9.78 -13.15 -4.60
N LYS A 243 -10.38 -12.54 -3.59
CA LYS A 243 -11.83 -12.63 -3.35
C LYS A 243 -12.65 -12.08 -4.51
N GLY A 244 -12.23 -10.95 -5.11
CA GLY A 244 -12.87 -10.42 -6.31
C GLY A 244 -12.77 -11.36 -7.51
N ALA A 245 -11.64 -12.08 -7.69
CA ALA A 245 -11.49 -13.10 -8.70
C ALA A 245 -12.42 -14.30 -8.44
N ILE A 246 -12.48 -14.80 -7.20
CA ILE A 246 -13.38 -15.89 -6.79
C ILE A 246 -14.84 -15.53 -7.11
N ASN A 247 -15.28 -14.31 -6.78
CA ASN A 247 -16.64 -13.85 -7.08
C ASN A 247 -16.96 -13.86 -8.59
N GLU A 248 -16.01 -13.54 -9.45
CA GLU A 248 -16.20 -13.61 -10.90
C GLU A 248 -16.21 -15.07 -11.41
N MET A 249 -15.42 -15.96 -10.81
CA MET A 249 -15.46 -17.40 -11.10
C MET A 249 -16.81 -18.01 -10.71
N GLU A 250 -17.34 -17.68 -9.52
CA GLU A 250 -18.66 -18.11 -9.06
C GLU A 250 -19.78 -17.64 -10.00
N LYS A 251 -19.74 -16.38 -10.43
CA LYS A 251 -20.69 -15.85 -11.42
C LYS A 251 -20.63 -16.62 -12.75
N SER A 252 -19.42 -16.96 -13.19
CA SER A 252 -19.24 -17.78 -14.40
C SER A 252 -19.84 -19.17 -14.22
N ASN A 253 -19.68 -19.78 -13.06
CA ASN A 253 -20.18 -21.11 -12.74
C ASN A 253 -21.71 -21.19 -12.68
N LEU A 254 -22.44 -20.08 -12.59
CA LEU A 254 -23.91 -20.09 -12.74
C LEU A 254 -24.37 -20.65 -14.09
N THR A 255 -23.51 -20.60 -15.12
CA THR A 255 -23.84 -21.06 -16.48
C THR A 255 -22.84 -22.01 -17.10
N LEU A 256 -21.63 -22.10 -16.55
CA LEU A 256 -20.51 -22.85 -17.12
C LEU A 256 -19.95 -23.92 -16.15
N SER A 257 -20.68 -24.25 -15.06
CA SER A 257 -20.18 -25.19 -14.03
C SER A 257 -19.77 -26.55 -14.62
N GLU A 258 -20.55 -27.12 -15.56
CA GLU A 258 -20.29 -28.44 -16.17
C GLU A 258 -18.96 -28.49 -16.95
N ILE A 259 -18.47 -27.38 -17.49
CA ILE A 259 -17.21 -27.32 -18.21
C ILE A 259 -16.07 -26.80 -17.32
N ASN A 260 -16.37 -25.90 -16.38
CA ASN A 260 -15.39 -25.36 -15.46
C ASN A 260 -14.92 -26.39 -14.39
N GLU A 261 -15.66 -27.50 -14.19
CA GLU A 261 -15.25 -28.60 -13.33
C GLU A 261 -13.95 -29.28 -13.78
N TYR A 262 -13.51 -29.08 -15.03
CA TYR A 262 -12.26 -29.62 -15.58
C TYR A 262 -11.07 -28.65 -15.42
N LEU A 263 -11.25 -27.50 -14.76
CA LEU A 263 -10.15 -26.56 -14.47
C LEU A 263 -9.43 -26.98 -13.19
N ASP A 264 -8.13 -26.61 -13.10
CA ASP A 264 -7.26 -26.99 -11.99
C ASP A 264 -7.69 -26.40 -10.64
N ASP A 265 -8.22 -25.17 -10.64
CA ASP A 265 -8.67 -24.47 -9.43
C ASP A 265 -10.18 -24.24 -9.46
N SER A 266 -10.87 -24.63 -8.42
CA SER A 266 -12.28 -24.25 -8.19
C SER A 266 -12.38 -22.98 -7.31
N PRO A 267 -13.50 -22.23 -7.35
CA PRO A 267 -13.76 -21.14 -6.42
C PRO A 267 -13.69 -21.58 -4.94
N ALA A 268 -14.14 -22.78 -4.63
CA ALA A 268 -14.18 -23.32 -3.27
C ALA A 268 -12.76 -23.57 -2.74
N GLU A 269 -11.88 -24.20 -3.52
CA GLU A 269 -10.48 -24.44 -3.13
C GLU A 269 -9.72 -23.13 -2.91
N LEU A 270 -9.87 -22.14 -3.81
CA LEU A 270 -9.25 -20.84 -3.62
C LEU A 270 -9.81 -20.09 -2.41
N SER A 271 -11.09 -20.29 -2.05
CA SER A 271 -11.69 -19.71 -0.84
C SER A 271 -11.12 -20.34 0.42
N GLU A 272 -10.96 -21.67 0.46
CA GLU A 272 -10.36 -22.38 1.60
C GLU A 272 -8.90 -21.95 1.83
N ASP A 273 -8.09 -21.92 0.75
CA ASP A 273 -6.70 -21.44 0.83
C ASP A 273 -6.63 -19.96 1.30
N LEU A 274 -7.60 -19.13 0.89
CA LEU A 274 -7.67 -17.73 1.33
C LEU A 274 -8.04 -17.62 2.80
N GLU A 275 -8.96 -18.44 3.30
CA GLU A 275 -9.35 -18.47 4.70
C GLU A 275 -8.16 -18.84 5.59
N ASP A 276 -7.39 -19.86 5.22
CA ASP A 276 -6.16 -20.28 5.92
C ASP A 276 -5.12 -19.14 5.97
N ALA A 277 -4.93 -18.44 4.83
CA ALA A 277 -4.03 -17.30 4.77
C ALA A 277 -4.51 -16.12 5.65
N ILE A 278 -5.81 -15.88 5.73
CA ILE A 278 -6.41 -14.84 6.59
C ILE A 278 -6.23 -15.18 8.08
N GLU A 279 -6.37 -16.43 8.49
CA GLU A 279 -6.13 -16.86 9.88
C GLU A 279 -4.67 -16.63 10.29
N LEU A 280 -3.71 -16.96 9.42
CA LEU A 280 -2.31 -16.65 9.66
C LEU A 280 -2.07 -15.13 9.81
N ILE A 281 -2.63 -14.32 8.91
CA ILE A 281 -2.49 -12.86 8.96
C ILE A 281 -3.11 -12.31 10.25
N GLN A 282 -4.28 -12.80 10.67
CA GLN A 282 -4.93 -12.40 11.91
C GLN A 282 -4.02 -12.63 13.12
N THR A 283 -3.42 -13.82 13.21
CA THR A 283 -2.48 -14.17 14.28
C THR A 283 -1.27 -13.23 14.30
N LEU A 284 -0.69 -12.92 13.12
CA LEU A 284 0.44 -11.99 13.02
C LEU A 284 0.08 -10.53 13.39
N CYS A 285 -1.19 -10.16 13.28
CA CYS A 285 -1.67 -8.84 13.64
C CYS A 285 -1.93 -8.63 15.13
N GLU A 286 -1.91 -9.67 15.95
CA GLU A 286 -2.12 -9.56 17.40
C GLU A 286 -1.06 -8.67 18.06
N ASP A 287 0.19 -8.79 17.62
CA ASP A 287 1.27 -7.88 18.01
C ASP A 287 2.25 -7.65 16.85
N PRO A 288 2.10 -6.55 16.07
CA PRO A 288 2.99 -6.26 14.95
C PRO A 288 4.36 -5.71 15.38
N PHE A 289 4.62 -5.60 16.68
CA PHE A 289 5.87 -5.10 17.26
C PHE A 289 6.77 -6.20 17.81
N VAL A 290 6.39 -7.46 17.64
CA VAL A 290 7.22 -8.59 18.06
C VAL A 290 8.61 -8.48 17.48
N ALA A 291 9.60 -8.48 18.37
CA ALA A 291 11.01 -8.41 17.97
C ALA A 291 11.52 -9.80 17.54
N GLY A 292 12.42 -9.81 16.57
CA GLY A 292 13.12 -11.02 16.15
C GLY A 292 12.98 -11.36 14.68
N GLN A 293 13.94 -12.13 14.18
CA GLN A 293 14.03 -12.47 12.77
C GLN A 293 12.94 -13.46 12.34
N ASP A 294 12.54 -14.38 13.21
CA ASP A 294 11.52 -15.39 12.89
C ASP A 294 10.16 -14.74 12.64
N TYR A 295 9.77 -13.77 13.47
CA TYR A 295 8.50 -13.06 13.28
C TYR A 295 8.48 -12.30 11.96
N ILE A 296 9.51 -11.48 11.68
CA ILE A 296 9.55 -10.72 10.42
C ILE A 296 9.64 -11.65 9.20
N LYS A 297 10.31 -12.79 9.31
CA LYS A 297 10.34 -13.82 8.26
C LYS A 297 8.92 -14.33 7.98
N THR A 298 8.16 -14.70 9.01
CA THR A 298 6.77 -15.19 8.85
C THR A 298 5.86 -14.10 8.25
N VAL A 299 6.05 -12.83 8.59
CA VAL A 299 5.34 -11.70 7.97
C VAL A 299 5.66 -11.59 6.47
N LEU A 300 6.93 -11.76 6.08
CA LEU A 300 7.33 -11.77 4.67
C LEU A 300 6.77 -12.98 3.91
N GLU A 301 6.74 -14.16 4.55
CA GLU A 301 6.15 -15.39 4.00
C GLU A 301 4.63 -15.25 3.78
N ALA A 302 3.90 -14.66 4.73
CA ALA A 302 2.47 -14.37 4.58
C ALA A 302 2.21 -13.40 3.41
N ARG A 303 3.05 -12.36 3.25
CA ARG A 303 2.97 -11.44 2.11
C ARG A 303 3.31 -12.12 0.78
N LEU A 304 4.29 -13.04 0.77
CA LEU A 304 4.65 -13.83 -0.40
C LEU A 304 3.52 -14.80 -0.79
N LEU A 305 2.94 -15.50 0.18
CA LEU A 305 1.78 -16.39 -0.02
C LEU A 305 0.64 -15.64 -0.72
N GLY A 306 0.25 -14.47 -0.22
CA GLY A 306 -0.79 -13.64 -0.84
C GLY A 306 -0.47 -13.27 -2.30
N ALA A 307 0.80 -12.95 -2.62
CA ALA A 307 1.20 -12.63 -3.99
C ALA A 307 1.17 -13.85 -4.92
N GLU A 308 1.54 -15.03 -4.43
CA GLU A 308 1.47 -16.27 -5.21
C GLU A 308 0.03 -16.74 -5.42
N MET A 309 -0.83 -16.58 -4.41
CA MET A 309 -2.27 -16.83 -4.56
C MET A 309 -2.91 -15.87 -5.56
N CYS A 310 -2.49 -14.60 -5.63
CA CYS A 310 -2.94 -13.66 -6.67
C CYS A 310 -2.61 -14.17 -8.08
N LYS A 311 -1.47 -14.83 -8.30
CA LYS A 311 -1.16 -15.45 -9.60
C LYS A 311 -2.16 -16.54 -9.97
N ARG A 312 -2.43 -17.46 -9.03
CA ARG A 312 -3.42 -18.52 -9.24
C ARG A 312 -4.79 -17.94 -9.53
N ALA A 313 -5.26 -17.01 -8.70
CA ALA A 313 -6.56 -16.37 -8.87
C ALA A 313 -6.68 -15.61 -10.20
N ALA A 314 -5.61 -14.93 -10.66
CA ALA A 314 -5.56 -14.24 -11.94
C ALA A 314 -5.70 -15.19 -13.13
N ASP A 315 -5.01 -16.32 -13.09
CA ASP A 315 -5.06 -17.33 -14.12
C ASP A 315 -6.43 -18.04 -14.14
N SER A 316 -6.88 -18.47 -12.96
CA SER A 316 -8.16 -19.19 -12.78
C SER A 316 -9.37 -18.35 -13.20
N VAL A 317 -9.44 -17.06 -12.83
CA VAL A 317 -10.58 -16.21 -13.21
C VAL A 317 -10.70 -16.04 -14.73
N MET A 318 -9.57 -15.96 -15.43
CA MET A 318 -9.57 -15.84 -16.88
C MET A 318 -10.02 -17.13 -17.55
N GLN A 319 -9.59 -18.30 -17.05
CA GLN A 319 -10.01 -19.61 -17.57
C GLN A 319 -11.52 -19.83 -17.33
N HIS A 320 -12.03 -19.57 -16.12
CA HIS A 320 -13.45 -19.73 -15.78
C HIS A 320 -14.35 -18.84 -16.62
N THR A 321 -13.95 -17.60 -16.88
CA THR A 321 -14.77 -16.64 -17.62
C THR A 321 -14.61 -16.74 -19.14
N GLY A 322 -13.50 -17.31 -19.60
CA GLY A 322 -13.19 -17.53 -21.01
C GLY A 322 -13.24 -16.23 -21.84
N ALA A 323 -13.72 -16.32 -23.06
CA ALA A 323 -13.75 -15.19 -24.00
C ALA A 323 -14.53 -13.97 -23.47
N LYS A 324 -15.54 -14.14 -22.62
CA LYS A 324 -16.27 -13.03 -21.99
C LYS A 324 -15.39 -12.23 -21.02
N GLY A 325 -14.54 -12.93 -20.28
CA GLY A 325 -13.57 -12.31 -19.36
C GLY A 325 -12.46 -11.53 -20.07
N TYR A 326 -12.22 -11.81 -21.36
CA TYR A 326 -11.17 -11.17 -22.18
C TYR A 326 -11.64 -9.88 -22.87
N LEU A 327 -12.89 -9.50 -22.70
CA LEU A 327 -13.41 -8.24 -23.24
C LEU A 327 -12.87 -7.04 -22.45
N VAL A 328 -12.66 -5.91 -23.15
CA VAL A 328 -12.38 -4.62 -22.50
C VAL A 328 -13.49 -4.33 -21.49
N ASP A 329 -13.18 -3.82 -20.32
CA ASP A 329 -14.10 -3.54 -19.20
C ASP A 329 -14.67 -4.77 -18.47
N ALA A 330 -14.34 -6.00 -18.89
CA ALA A 330 -14.72 -7.18 -18.11
C ALA A 330 -14.00 -7.20 -16.76
N ALA A 331 -14.71 -7.55 -15.69
CA ALA A 331 -14.14 -7.62 -14.34
C ALA A 331 -13.00 -8.64 -14.25
N ALA A 332 -13.09 -9.78 -14.94
CA ALA A 332 -12.06 -10.81 -14.90
C ALA A 332 -10.69 -10.33 -15.40
N GLN A 333 -10.62 -9.68 -16.58
CA GLN A 333 -9.35 -9.16 -17.07
C GLN A 333 -8.82 -8.00 -16.21
N ARG A 334 -9.68 -7.20 -15.58
CA ARG A 334 -9.28 -6.20 -14.62
C ARG A 334 -8.64 -6.87 -13.38
N LYS A 335 -9.28 -7.90 -12.81
CA LYS A 335 -8.71 -8.67 -11.68
C LYS A 335 -7.38 -9.31 -12.04
N MET A 336 -7.21 -9.81 -13.25
CA MET A 336 -5.92 -10.31 -13.73
C MET A 336 -4.84 -9.21 -13.68
N ARG A 337 -5.11 -8.00 -14.20
CA ARG A 337 -4.14 -6.88 -14.18
C ARG A 337 -3.87 -6.38 -12.77
N GLU A 338 -4.89 -6.28 -11.93
CA GLU A 338 -4.80 -5.93 -10.51
C GLU A 338 -3.94 -6.94 -9.74
N ALA A 339 -4.10 -8.23 -9.97
CA ALA A 339 -3.30 -9.28 -9.36
C ALA A 339 -1.81 -9.15 -9.70
N TYR A 340 -1.49 -8.85 -10.97
CA TYR A 340 -0.09 -8.62 -11.37
C TYR A 340 0.53 -7.41 -10.69
N PHE A 341 -0.26 -6.37 -10.34
CA PHE A 341 0.25 -5.28 -9.52
C PHE A 341 0.63 -5.75 -8.10
N VAL A 342 -0.17 -6.59 -7.46
CA VAL A 342 0.16 -7.18 -6.15
C VAL A 342 1.47 -7.97 -6.19
N ILE A 343 1.75 -8.64 -7.29
CA ILE A 343 2.97 -9.44 -7.50
C ILE A 343 4.23 -8.56 -7.59
N ILE A 344 4.12 -7.37 -8.19
CA ILE A 344 5.26 -6.50 -8.50
C ILE A 344 5.42 -5.32 -7.53
N VAL A 345 4.38 -4.91 -6.78
CA VAL A 345 4.49 -3.83 -5.80
C VAL A 345 5.51 -4.18 -4.72
N THR A 346 6.31 -3.20 -4.31
CA THR A 346 7.42 -3.41 -3.38
C THR A 346 6.92 -3.69 -1.94
N PRO A 347 7.40 -4.78 -1.28
CA PRO A 347 8.34 -5.78 -1.79
C PRO A 347 7.69 -6.75 -2.77
N SER A 348 8.25 -6.87 -3.98
CA SER A 348 7.78 -7.81 -5.00
C SER A 348 8.17 -9.26 -4.65
N ILE A 349 7.58 -10.24 -5.33
CA ILE A 349 7.92 -11.69 -5.10
C ILE A 349 9.44 -11.93 -5.08
N LYS A 350 10.19 -11.39 -6.05
CA LYS A 350 11.64 -11.58 -6.09
C LYS A 350 12.37 -10.93 -4.92
N HIS A 351 11.87 -9.78 -4.43
CA HIS A 351 12.41 -9.10 -3.26
C HIS A 351 12.07 -9.88 -1.98
N LEU A 352 10.82 -10.31 -1.81
CA LEU A 352 10.39 -11.14 -0.68
C LEU A 352 11.23 -12.40 -0.56
N ARG A 353 11.40 -13.16 -1.65
CA ARG A 353 12.23 -14.39 -1.68
C ARG A 353 13.68 -14.11 -1.31
N LYS A 354 14.27 -13.00 -1.80
CA LYS A 354 15.63 -12.60 -1.42
C LYS A 354 15.75 -12.35 0.08
N GLU A 355 14.81 -11.58 0.67
CA GLU A 355 14.85 -11.25 2.10
C GLU A 355 14.60 -12.49 2.97
N ILE A 356 13.65 -13.35 2.60
CA ILE A 356 13.39 -14.62 3.31
C ILE A 356 14.66 -15.49 3.30
N SER A 357 15.27 -15.68 2.13
CA SER A 357 16.51 -16.47 2.02
C SER A 357 17.68 -15.88 2.84
N ARG A 358 17.76 -14.53 2.92
CA ARG A 358 18.76 -13.87 3.77
C ARG A 358 18.54 -14.16 5.26
N LEU A 359 17.29 -14.15 5.71
CA LEU A 359 16.93 -14.45 7.10
C LEU A 359 17.13 -15.93 7.45
N GLU A 360 16.98 -16.84 6.49
CA GLU A 360 17.25 -18.27 6.67
C GLU A 360 18.75 -18.60 6.77
N ALA A 361 19.60 -17.73 6.22
CA ALA A 361 21.05 -17.92 6.23
C ALA A 361 21.76 -17.25 7.42
N ALA A 362 21.04 -16.43 8.21
CA ALA A 362 21.60 -15.67 9.34
C ALA A 362 21.46 -16.42 10.64
#